data_8fb77eefb4a522185866fea1cf011cb2
#
_entry.id   8fb77eefb4a522185866fea1cf011cb2
#
_cell.length_a   1.000
_cell.length_b   1.000
_cell.length_c   1.000
_cell.angle_alpha   90.00
_cell.angle_beta   90.00
_cell.angle_gamma   90.00
#
_symmetry.space_group_name_H-M   'P 1'
#
loop_
_entity.id
_entity.type
_entity.pdbx_description
1 polymer ?
#
loop_
_entity_poly.entity_id
_entity_poly.type
_entity_poly.pdbx_seq_one_letter_code
_entity_poly.pdbx_strand_id
1 'polypeptide(L)'
;MPRPIKCRKVCHFPDILEFRPSNENGGRGEEDEKEVILLTVDEYETIRLIDKEGYSQEQCAGFMQIARTTVQRIYEIARKKVADAIIDGHPLRIEGGDFQICDGKSSKCGLGGCYKQEFYQKYATEKGEGIMRVAVTYENGQIFQHFGHTAEFKVYDVQDGKVIHSEVVDTNGSGHGALAGVLNALKADVLICGGIGGGAQMALSAAGIKLYGGVSGDADEAVEAFVNGTLDYNPDVKCSHHDHEHGEGHPCGEHGCGSHSCH
;
A
#
# COMPACT_ATOMS: atom_id res chain seq x y z
N MET A 1 33.31 13.42 -6.69
CA MET A 1 31.88 13.28 -7.02
C MET A 1 31.16 12.63 -5.85
N PRO A 2 30.04 13.16 -5.35
CA PRO A 2 29.28 12.51 -4.31
C PRO A 2 28.81 11.13 -4.84
N ARG A 3 28.85 10.11 -3.97
CA ARG A 3 28.42 8.77 -4.30
C ARG A 3 26.90 8.81 -4.56
N PRO A 4 26.37 8.25 -5.66
CA PRO A 4 24.94 8.25 -5.90
C PRO A 4 24.21 7.61 -4.74
N ILE A 5 23.11 8.23 -4.32
CA ILE A 5 22.25 7.72 -3.25
C ILE A 5 21.66 6.39 -3.74
N LYS A 6 21.89 5.33 -2.97
CA LYS A 6 21.37 4.01 -3.32
C LYS A 6 19.90 3.94 -2.91
N CYS A 7 19.01 3.69 -3.88
CA CYS A 7 17.59 3.43 -3.64
C CYS A 7 17.42 2.29 -2.63
N ARG A 8 16.53 2.48 -1.65
CA ARG A 8 16.29 1.54 -0.55
C ARG A 8 15.10 0.66 -0.90
N LYS A 9 15.25 -0.66 -0.77
CA LYS A 9 14.11 -1.56 -1.02
C LYS A 9 13.10 -1.47 0.11
N VAL A 10 11.83 -1.32 -0.26
CA VAL A 10 10.67 -1.29 0.63
C VAL A 10 9.78 -2.47 0.28
N CYS A 11 9.49 -3.34 1.28
CA CYS A 11 8.69 -4.53 1.08
C CYS A 11 7.19 -4.26 1.26
N HIS A 12 6.83 -3.36 2.17
CA HIS A 12 5.45 -2.98 2.42
C HIS A 12 5.31 -1.46 2.35
N PHE A 13 4.40 -1.01 1.51
CA PHE A 13 4.03 0.39 1.46
C PHE A 13 2.95 0.66 2.53
N PRO A 14 2.95 1.84 3.21
CA PRO A 14 1.94 2.16 4.21
C PRO A 14 0.55 2.31 3.61
N ASP A 15 -0.46 1.72 4.24
CA ASP A 15 -1.87 1.85 3.85
C ASP A 15 -2.46 3.18 4.33
N ILE A 16 -2.03 3.60 5.52
CA ILE A 16 -2.41 4.87 6.13
C ILE A 16 -1.22 5.81 6.01
N LEU A 17 -1.44 6.93 5.35
CA LEU A 17 -0.39 7.90 5.08
C LEU A 17 -0.36 9.07 6.06
N GLU A 18 -1.41 9.24 6.86
CA GLU A 18 -1.50 10.34 7.80
C GLU A 18 -2.15 9.91 9.11
N PHE A 19 -1.52 10.29 10.21
CA PHE A 19 -2.02 10.11 11.58
C PHE A 19 -2.19 11.50 12.18
N ARG A 20 -3.38 11.78 12.72
CA ARG A 20 -3.67 13.02 13.42
C ARG A 20 -4.05 12.76 14.87
N PRO A 21 -3.63 13.59 15.83
CA PRO A 21 -4.15 13.52 17.18
C PRO A 21 -5.66 13.73 17.16
N SER A 22 -6.41 12.97 17.95
CA SER A 22 -7.84 13.19 18.17
C SER A 22 -8.04 13.83 19.54
N ASN A 23 -8.64 15.02 19.60
CA ASN A 23 -9.07 15.63 20.85
C ASN A 23 -10.53 15.31 21.12
N GLU A 24 -10.85 14.82 22.34
CA GLU A 24 -12.22 14.50 22.77
C GLU A 24 -13.20 15.71 22.70
N ASN A 25 -12.69 16.91 22.63
CA ASN A 25 -13.49 18.15 22.67
C ASN A 25 -13.95 18.68 21.31
N GLY A 26 -13.80 17.96 20.21
CA GLY A 26 -14.44 18.28 18.91
C GLY A 26 -14.21 19.70 18.34
N GLY A 27 -13.31 20.46 18.89
CA GLY A 27 -13.00 21.84 18.50
C GLY A 27 -12.00 21.85 17.33
N ARG A 28 -12.48 22.15 16.13
CA ARG A 28 -11.67 22.44 14.93
C ARG A 28 -10.94 23.81 15.04
N GLY A 29 -10.28 24.13 16.13
CA GLY A 29 -9.83 25.51 16.34
C GLY A 29 -8.34 25.72 16.45
N GLU A 30 -7.55 24.75 16.92
CA GLU A 30 -6.11 24.96 17.20
C GLU A 30 -5.19 23.87 16.60
N GLU A 31 -5.75 22.84 15.95
CA GLU A 31 -4.99 21.70 15.42
C GLU A 31 -4.38 21.97 14.04
N ASP A 32 -4.91 22.93 13.28
CA ASP A 32 -4.42 23.25 11.93
C ASP A 32 -3.09 24.04 11.93
N GLU A 33 -2.61 24.51 13.09
CA GLU A 33 -1.35 25.28 13.20
C GLU A 33 -0.12 24.42 13.55
N LYS A 34 -0.30 23.16 13.99
CA LYS A 34 0.86 22.32 14.32
C LYS A 34 1.58 21.84 13.07
N GLU A 35 2.90 22.02 13.07
CA GLU A 35 3.77 21.54 12.00
C GLU A 35 3.61 20.02 11.80
N VAL A 36 3.37 19.60 10.56
CA VAL A 36 3.26 18.18 10.19
C VAL A 36 4.65 17.55 10.19
N ILE A 37 4.83 16.47 10.96
CA ILE A 37 6.07 15.70 10.94
C ILE A 37 6.05 14.77 9.73
N LEU A 38 7.06 14.90 8.86
CA LEU A 38 7.22 14.06 7.68
C LEU A 38 8.09 12.85 7.99
N LEU A 39 7.50 11.66 7.91
CA LEU A 39 8.19 10.37 7.97
C LEU A 39 8.35 9.85 6.53
N THR A 40 9.58 9.57 6.09
CA THR A 40 9.78 9.02 4.75
C THR A 40 9.40 7.54 4.69
N VAL A 41 9.08 7.02 3.48
CA VAL A 41 8.64 5.63 3.30
C VAL A 41 9.73 4.64 3.72
N ASP A 42 10.98 4.95 3.52
CA ASP A 42 12.11 4.13 3.98
C ASP A 42 12.32 4.19 5.51
N GLU A 43 12.02 5.34 6.14
CA GLU A 43 11.95 5.45 7.61
C GLU A 43 10.81 4.60 8.18
N TYR A 44 9.62 4.66 7.57
CA TYR A 44 8.48 3.80 7.93
C TYR A 44 8.84 2.31 7.81
N GLU A 45 9.43 1.88 6.69
CA GLU A 45 9.83 0.49 6.49
C GLU A 45 10.86 0.03 7.53
N THR A 46 11.76 0.92 7.93
CA THR A 46 12.76 0.61 8.96
C THR A 46 12.11 0.37 10.32
N ILE A 47 11.14 1.20 10.72
CA ILE A 47 10.34 1.01 11.94
C ILE A 47 9.54 -0.29 11.84
N ARG A 48 8.88 -0.53 10.70
CA ARG A 48 8.11 -1.75 10.49
C ARG A 48 8.97 -2.99 10.68
N LEU A 49 10.13 -3.05 10.03
CA LEU A 49 11.01 -4.22 10.10
C LEU A 49 11.59 -4.43 11.52
N ILE A 50 12.01 -3.37 12.18
CA ILE A 50 12.72 -3.50 13.48
C ILE A 50 11.74 -3.54 14.63
N ASP A 51 10.81 -2.57 14.75
CA ASP A 51 9.97 -2.44 15.94
C ASP A 51 8.71 -3.33 15.88
N LYS A 52 8.12 -3.52 14.68
CA LYS A 52 6.91 -4.34 14.53
C LYS A 52 7.22 -5.81 14.29
N GLU A 53 8.14 -6.11 13.37
CA GLU A 53 8.48 -7.49 12.99
C GLU A 53 9.60 -8.08 13.87
N GLY A 54 10.31 -7.26 14.66
CA GLY A 54 11.34 -7.70 15.58
C GLY A 54 12.68 -8.07 14.93
N TYR A 55 12.95 -7.64 13.69
CA TYR A 55 14.20 -7.93 13.02
C TYR A 55 15.36 -7.09 13.57
N SER A 56 16.56 -7.65 13.54
CA SER A 56 17.77 -6.90 13.86
C SER A 56 18.09 -5.86 12.78
N GLN A 57 18.89 -4.85 13.13
CA GLN A 57 19.37 -3.86 12.16
C GLN A 57 20.16 -4.51 10.99
N GLU A 58 20.80 -5.64 11.23
CA GLU A 58 21.53 -6.41 10.21
C GLU A 58 20.56 -7.07 9.22
N GLN A 59 19.49 -7.69 9.74
CA GLN A 59 18.45 -8.27 8.91
C GLN A 59 17.71 -7.19 8.12
N CYS A 60 17.35 -6.08 8.78
CA CYS A 60 16.75 -4.91 8.13
C CYS A 60 17.64 -4.38 6.98
N ALA A 61 18.96 -4.29 7.19
CA ALA A 61 19.90 -3.87 6.17
C ALA A 61 19.92 -4.82 4.96
N GLY A 62 19.80 -6.13 5.21
CA GLY A 62 19.67 -7.14 4.17
C GLY A 62 18.39 -6.97 3.34
N PHE A 63 17.25 -6.74 3.99
CA PHE A 63 15.95 -6.54 3.33
C PHE A 63 15.94 -5.25 2.49
N MET A 64 16.39 -4.15 3.07
CA MET A 64 16.44 -2.86 2.40
C MET A 64 17.59 -2.70 1.41
N GLN A 65 18.52 -3.67 1.35
CA GLN A 65 19.72 -3.69 0.50
C GLN A 65 20.64 -2.47 0.69
N ILE A 66 20.81 -2.05 1.92
CA ILE A 66 21.68 -0.93 2.34
C ILE A 66 22.65 -1.38 3.43
N ALA A 67 23.60 -0.51 3.79
CA ALA A 67 24.53 -0.80 4.86
C ALA A 67 23.84 -0.72 6.25
N ARG A 68 24.26 -1.56 7.21
CA ARG A 68 23.75 -1.52 8.59
C ARG A 68 23.87 -0.13 9.23
N THR A 69 24.98 0.56 9.01
CA THR A 69 25.17 1.94 9.52
C THR A 69 24.17 2.94 8.94
N THR A 70 23.71 2.71 7.71
CA THR A 70 22.64 3.51 7.10
C THR A 70 21.30 3.21 7.77
N VAL A 71 21.00 1.92 8.02
CA VAL A 71 19.80 1.52 8.78
C VAL A 71 19.79 2.16 10.16
N GLN A 72 20.90 2.08 10.89
CA GLN A 72 21.00 2.69 12.22
C GLN A 72 20.63 4.17 12.19
N ARG A 73 21.20 4.95 11.26
CA ARG A 73 20.90 6.38 11.13
C ARG A 73 19.44 6.65 10.78
N ILE A 74 18.87 5.89 9.82
CA ILE A 74 17.48 6.03 9.42
C ILE A 74 16.56 5.73 10.61
N TYR A 75 16.86 4.64 11.32
CA TYR A 75 16.07 4.18 12.47
C TYR A 75 16.07 5.19 13.62
N GLU A 76 17.22 5.78 13.96
CA GLU A 76 17.33 6.82 14.98
C GLU A 76 16.48 8.04 14.63
N ILE A 77 16.55 8.51 13.37
CA ILE A 77 15.75 9.64 12.89
C ILE A 77 14.26 9.29 12.90
N ALA A 78 13.90 8.13 12.38
CA ALA A 78 12.51 7.69 12.31
C ALA A 78 11.85 7.58 13.68
N ARG A 79 12.53 6.96 14.66
CA ARG A 79 12.00 6.83 16.03
C ARG A 79 11.86 8.19 16.71
N LYS A 80 12.80 9.12 16.47
CA LYS A 80 12.67 10.47 17.01
C LYS A 80 11.42 11.16 16.45
N LYS A 81 11.20 11.12 15.14
CA LYS A 81 10.01 11.70 14.49
C LYS A 81 8.70 11.13 15.06
N VAL A 82 8.63 9.81 15.23
CA VAL A 82 7.45 9.16 15.84
C VAL A 82 7.27 9.58 17.30
N ALA A 83 8.35 9.67 18.07
CA ALA A 83 8.29 10.14 19.45
C ALA A 83 7.80 11.58 19.53
N ASP A 84 8.35 12.49 18.69
CA ASP A 84 7.93 13.89 18.63
C ASP A 84 6.43 14.01 18.26
N ALA A 85 5.96 13.19 17.29
CA ALA A 85 4.55 13.15 16.90
C ALA A 85 3.64 12.74 18.06
N ILE A 86 4.01 11.71 18.82
CA ILE A 86 3.20 11.18 19.91
C ILE A 86 3.25 12.09 21.14
N ILE A 87 4.45 12.54 21.55
CA ILE A 87 4.64 13.28 22.80
C ILE A 87 4.14 14.72 22.66
N ASP A 88 4.43 15.37 21.54
CA ASP A 88 4.08 16.78 21.32
C ASP A 88 2.72 16.93 20.60
N GLY A 89 2.11 15.82 20.20
CA GLY A 89 0.81 15.78 19.54
C GLY A 89 0.84 16.46 18.16
N HIS A 90 1.88 16.19 17.36
CA HIS A 90 1.97 16.63 15.98
C HIS A 90 1.29 15.65 15.01
N PRO A 91 0.64 16.14 13.95
CA PRO A 91 0.27 15.28 12.85
C PRO A 91 1.50 14.60 12.23
N LEU A 92 1.42 13.32 11.92
CA LEU A 92 2.48 12.55 11.27
C LEU A 92 2.02 12.16 9.87
N ARG A 93 2.79 12.53 8.84
CA ARG A 93 2.51 12.16 7.46
C ARG A 93 3.65 11.32 6.90
N ILE A 94 3.29 10.23 6.19
CA ILE A 94 4.26 9.34 5.55
C ILE A 94 4.30 9.68 4.07
N GLU A 95 5.41 10.28 3.63
CA GLU A 95 5.59 10.64 2.21
C GLU A 95 7.06 10.79 1.84
N GLY A 96 7.36 10.63 0.55
CA GLY A 96 8.70 10.85 0.00
C GLY A 96 9.74 9.81 0.42
N GLY A 97 11.01 10.16 0.24
CA GLY A 97 12.17 9.30 0.50
C GLY A 97 12.73 8.63 -0.75
N ASP A 98 13.97 8.10 -0.63
CA ASP A 98 14.66 7.42 -1.73
C ASP A 98 14.42 5.92 -1.64
N PHE A 99 13.32 5.43 -2.18
CA PHE A 99 12.95 4.02 -2.09
C PHE A 99 12.55 3.40 -3.43
N GLN A 100 12.54 2.09 -3.47
CA GLN A 100 12.03 1.27 -4.57
C GLN A 100 11.21 0.12 -4.00
N ILE A 101 10.02 -0.11 -4.55
CA ILE A 101 9.19 -1.24 -4.15
C ILE A 101 9.90 -2.56 -4.48
N CYS A 102 9.91 -3.47 -3.52
CA CYS A 102 10.50 -4.79 -3.69
C CYS A 102 9.74 -5.60 -4.73
N ASP A 103 10.45 -6.10 -5.73
CA ASP A 103 9.95 -6.90 -6.85
C ASP A 103 10.11 -8.42 -6.66
N GLY A 104 10.58 -8.87 -5.51
CA GLY A 104 10.79 -10.30 -5.23
C GLY A 104 11.98 -10.96 -5.93
N LYS A 105 12.70 -10.28 -6.83
CA LYS A 105 13.81 -10.86 -7.62
C LYS A 105 15.05 -11.24 -6.81
N SER A 106 15.21 -10.65 -5.63
CA SER A 106 16.46 -10.81 -4.88
C SER A 106 16.52 -12.15 -4.16
N SER A 107 17.37 -13.05 -4.62
CA SER A 107 17.71 -14.30 -3.92
C SER A 107 18.39 -14.10 -2.56
N LYS A 108 18.82 -12.87 -2.26
CA LYS A 108 19.48 -12.49 -1.00
C LYS A 108 18.52 -11.82 -0.01
N CYS A 109 17.24 -11.85 -0.28
CA CYS A 109 16.24 -11.43 0.72
C CYS A 109 16.30 -12.42 1.87
N GLY A 110 16.77 -11.99 3.05
CA GLY A 110 16.99 -12.86 4.22
C GLY A 110 15.68 -13.36 4.89
N LEU A 111 14.53 -13.07 4.32
CA LEU A 111 13.25 -13.68 4.69
C LEU A 111 13.15 -15.05 4.02
N GLY A 112 13.45 -16.10 4.76
CA GLY A 112 13.09 -17.45 4.35
C GLY A 112 11.57 -17.50 4.15
N GLY A 113 11.11 -17.88 2.93
CA GLY A 113 9.68 -17.95 2.60
C GLY A 113 9.05 -16.59 2.25
N CYS A 114 9.80 -15.67 1.64
CA CYS A 114 9.22 -14.45 1.10
C CYS A 114 8.24 -14.79 -0.03
N TYR A 115 6.92 -14.63 0.23
CA TYR A 115 5.87 -14.93 -0.74
C TYR A 115 6.07 -14.19 -2.09
N LYS A 116 6.67 -12.98 -2.10
CA LYS A 116 6.99 -12.26 -3.33
C LYS A 116 8.06 -12.97 -4.15
N GLN A 117 9.00 -13.64 -3.51
CA GLN A 117 10.03 -14.43 -4.19
C GLN A 117 9.42 -15.70 -4.78
N GLU A 118 8.56 -16.39 -4.02
CA GLU A 118 7.81 -17.54 -4.50
C GLU A 118 6.87 -17.13 -5.65
N PHE A 119 6.19 -16.02 -5.49
CA PHE A 119 5.32 -15.43 -6.49
C PHE A 119 6.07 -15.08 -7.77
N TYR A 120 7.22 -14.40 -7.64
CA TYR A 120 8.08 -14.09 -8.77
C TYR A 120 8.58 -15.35 -9.48
N GLN A 121 8.96 -16.41 -8.74
CA GLN A 121 9.40 -17.66 -9.32
C GLN A 121 8.28 -18.40 -10.06
N LYS A 122 7.05 -18.31 -9.55
CA LYS A 122 5.89 -18.99 -10.14
C LYS A 122 5.31 -18.28 -11.37
N TYR A 123 5.23 -16.95 -11.31
CA TYR A 123 4.52 -16.14 -12.30
C TYR A 123 5.41 -15.20 -13.12
N ALA A 124 6.70 -15.10 -12.82
CA ALA A 124 7.62 -14.30 -13.63
C ALA A 124 7.98 -15.00 -14.95
N THR A 125 6.96 -15.48 -15.66
CA THR A 125 7.11 -15.82 -17.06
C THR A 125 7.71 -14.63 -17.78
N GLU A 126 8.72 -14.87 -18.63
CA GLU A 126 9.35 -13.80 -19.39
C GLU A 126 8.27 -13.08 -20.20
N LYS A 127 8.01 -11.84 -19.84
CA LYS A 127 7.15 -10.96 -20.63
C LYS A 127 7.85 -10.73 -21.96
N GLY A 128 7.28 -11.22 -23.05
CA GLY A 128 7.82 -11.03 -24.41
C GLY A 128 7.95 -9.56 -24.75
N GLU A 129 8.84 -9.22 -25.67
CA GLU A 129 8.93 -7.85 -26.19
C GLU A 129 7.60 -7.44 -26.84
N GLY A 130 7.14 -6.22 -26.51
CA GLY A 130 5.88 -5.68 -27.04
C GLY A 130 4.61 -6.16 -26.35
N ILE A 131 4.72 -6.99 -25.30
CA ILE A 131 3.55 -7.40 -24.51
C ILE A 131 3.28 -6.37 -23.41
N MET A 132 2.03 -5.92 -23.31
CA MET A 132 1.50 -5.14 -22.19
C MET A 132 0.75 -6.07 -21.24
N ARG A 133 1.11 -6.06 -19.95
CA ARG A 133 0.45 -6.88 -18.95
C ARG A 133 -0.53 -6.05 -18.13
N VAL A 134 -1.80 -6.42 -18.19
CA VAL A 134 -2.90 -5.77 -17.49
C VAL A 134 -3.36 -6.68 -16.35
N ALA A 135 -3.36 -6.17 -15.13
CA ALA A 135 -3.92 -6.85 -13.97
C ALA A 135 -5.26 -6.23 -13.61
N VAL A 136 -6.21 -7.07 -13.22
CA VAL A 136 -7.55 -6.66 -12.79
C VAL A 136 -7.83 -7.25 -11.41
N THR A 137 -8.32 -6.47 -10.45
CA THR A 137 -8.83 -7.03 -9.19
C THR A 137 -10.02 -7.93 -9.50
N TYR A 138 -9.99 -9.18 -9.01
CA TYR A 138 -10.88 -10.19 -9.55
C TYR A 138 -11.62 -10.97 -8.47
N GLU A 139 -12.89 -11.22 -8.71
CA GLU A 139 -13.72 -12.14 -7.93
C GLU A 139 -14.88 -12.67 -8.80
N ASN A 140 -14.91 -13.99 -9.04
CA ASN A 140 -16.02 -14.68 -9.74
C ASN A 140 -16.43 -14.04 -11.09
N GLY A 141 -15.48 -13.63 -11.92
CA GLY A 141 -15.73 -13.01 -13.23
C GLY A 141 -15.82 -11.49 -13.18
N GLN A 142 -16.01 -10.91 -12.02
CA GLN A 142 -16.24 -9.46 -11.84
C GLN A 142 -15.00 -8.74 -11.29
N ILE A 143 -14.93 -7.44 -11.52
CA ILE A 143 -13.94 -6.56 -10.91
C ILE A 143 -14.25 -6.42 -9.42
N PHE A 144 -13.33 -6.88 -8.58
CA PHE A 144 -13.47 -6.72 -7.14
C PHE A 144 -13.28 -5.26 -6.72
N GLN A 145 -14.21 -4.74 -5.90
CA GLN A 145 -14.36 -3.30 -5.66
C GLN A 145 -13.40 -2.71 -4.62
N HIS A 146 -12.64 -3.54 -3.90
CA HIS A 146 -11.75 -3.09 -2.82
C HIS A 146 -10.34 -3.63 -3.04
N PHE A 147 -9.49 -2.86 -3.72
CA PHE A 147 -8.10 -3.26 -4.03
C PHE A 147 -7.37 -3.91 -2.86
N GLY A 148 -7.42 -3.29 -1.68
CA GLY A 148 -6.69 -3.74 -0.51
C GLY A 148 -7.12 -5.12 0.03
N HIS A 149 -8.29 -5.61 -0.32
CA HIS A 149 -8.85 -6.89 0.13
C HIS A 149 -8.95 -7.92 -1.00
N THR A 150 -8.43 -7.61 -2.19
CA THR A 150 -8.55 -8.55 -3.31
C THR A 150 -7.77 -9.84 -3.02
N ALA A 151 -8.46 -10.98 -3.15
CA ALA A 151 -7.86 -12.30 -3.00
C ALA A 151 -7.18 -12.76 -4.29
N GLU A 152 -7.64 -12.29 -5.42
CA GLU A 152 -7.19 -12.72 -6.74
C GLU A 152 -6.98 -11.54 -7.68
N PHE A 153 -6.00 -11.66 -8.56
CA PHE A 153 -5.89 -10.84 -9.76
C PHE A 153 -6.12 -11.69 -10.99
N LYS A 154 -6.91 -11.22 -11.95
CA LYS A 154 -6.90 -11.76 -13.29
C LYS A 154 -5.91 -10.96 -14.12
N VAL A 155 -4.91 -11.65 -14.66
CA VAL A 155 -3.79 -11.05 -15.39
C VAL A 155 -3.95 -11.37 -16.86
N TYR A 156 -3.79 -10.36 -17.70
CA TYR A 156 -3.93 -10.47 -19.16
C TYR A 156 -2.65 -9.99 -19.83
N ASP A 157 -2.17 -10.76 -20.79
CA ASP A 157 -1.12 -10.35 -21.70
C ASP A 157 -1.77 -9.85 -23.00
N VAL A 158 -1.49 -8.60 -23.32
CA VAL A 158 -2.03 -7.89 -24.49
C VAL A 158 -0.91 -7.60 -25.47
N GLN A 159 -1.08 -7.99 -26.73
CA GLN A 159 -0.15 -7.70 -27.81
C GLN A 159 -0.93 -7.24 -29.04
N ASP A 160 -0.46 -6.16 -29.68
CA ASP A 160 -1.07 -5.58 -30.89
C ASP A 160 -2.58 -5.31 -30.73
N GLY A 161 -3.00 -4.84 -29.55
CA GLY A 161 -4.40 -4.54 -29.26
C GLY A 161 -5.29 -5.77 -29.09
N LYS A 162 -4.73 -6.93 -28.77
CA LYS A 162 -5.49 -8.17 -28.53
C LYS A 162 -4.99 -8.88 -27.29
N VAL A 163 -5.91 -9.44 -26.51
CA VAL A 163 -5.58 -10.33 -25.42
C VAL A 163 -5.08 -11.66 -26.01
N ILE A 164 -3.84 -12.02 -25.71
CA ILE A 164 -3.21 -13.27 -26.19
C ILE A 164 -3.16 -14.36 -25.11
N HIS A 165 -3.24 -13.98 -23.83
CA HIS A 165 -3.25 -14.90 -22.69
C HIS A 165 -3.96 -14.25 -21.51
N SER A 166 -4.61 -15.06 -20.68
CA SER A 166 -5.11 -14.63 -19.37
C SER A 166 -5.02 -15.75 -18.34
N GLU A 167 -4.74 -15.39 -17.10
CA GLU A 167 -4.69 -16.31 -15.95
C GLU A 167 -5.19 -15.63 -14.68
N VAL A 168 -5.74 -16.42 -13.76
CA VAL A 168 -6.11 -15.96 -12.43
C VAL A 168 -5.01 -16.31 -11.46
N VAL A 169 -4.62 -15.33 -10.67
CA VAL A 169 -3.47 -15.37 -9.77
C VAL A 169 -3.93 -15.04 -8.36
N ASP A 170 -3.76 -16.00 -7.45
CA ASP A 170 -4.06 -15.83 -6.03
C ASP A 170 -3.02 -14.92 -5.36
N THR A 171 -3.44 -13.96 -4.56
CA THR A 171 -2.57 -13.05 -3.80
C THR A 171 -1.97 -13.68 -2.54
N ASN A 172 -2.32 -14.94 -2.23
CA ASN A 172 -1.90 -15.68 -1.03
C ASN A 172 -2.17 -14.94 0.29
N GLY A 173 -3.30 -14.23 0.37
CA GLY A 173 -3.65 -13.46 1.57
C GLY A 173 -2.72 -12.28 1.84
N SER A 174 -2.03 -11.78 0.81
CA SER A 174 -1.16 -10.61 0.91
C SER A 174 -1.96 -9.42 1.40
N GLY A 175 -1.62 -8.88 2.58
CA GLY A 175 -2.27 -7.70 3.12
C GLY A 175 -2.11 -6.46 2.21
N HIS A 176 -2.91 -5.43 2.49
CA HIS A 176 -3.06 -4.22 1.67
C HIS A 176 -1.73 -3.65 1.11
N GLY A 177 -0.74 -3.40 1.97
CA GLY A 177 0.55 -2.80 1.56
C GLY A 177 1.46 -3.71 0.73
N ALA A 178 1.09 -4.98 0.56
CA ALA A 178 1.88 -5.97 -0.16
C ALA A 178 1.46 -6.14 -1.62
N LEU A 179 0.20 -5.81 -1.96
CA LEU A 179 -0.39 -6.05 -3.28
C LEU A 179 0.32 -5.28 -4.42
N ALA A 180 0.79 -4.06 -4.17
CA ALA A 180 1.62 -3.33 -5.14
C ALA A 180 2.92 -4.08 -5.46
N GLY A 181 3.51 -4.75 -4.45
CA GLY A 181 4.68 -5.62 -4.64
C GLY A 181 4.36 -6.88 -5.43
N VAL A 182 3.16 -7.46 -5.25
CA VAL A 182 2.64 -8.59 -6.07
C VAL A 182 2.55 -8.17 -7.53
N LEU A 183 1.90 -7.05 -7.82
CA LEU A 183 1.76 -6.52 -9.18
C LEU A 183 3.12 -6.20 -9.82
N ASN A 184 4.05 -5.66 -9.05
CA ASN A 184 5.43 -5.43 -9.51
C ASN A 184 6.16 -6.75 -9.81
N ALA A 185 5.97 -7.79 -8.99
CA ALA A 185 6.53 -9.12 -9.24
C ALA A 185 5.94 -9.77 -10.49
N LEU A 186 4.64 -9.56 -10.74
CA LEU A 186 3.94 -9.97 -11.97
C LEU A 186 4.39 -9.19 -13.22
N LYS A 187 5.18 -8.12 -13.04
CA LYS A 187 5.53 -7.17 -14.13
C LYS A 187 4.30 -6.53 -14.78
N ALA A 188 3.27 -6.24 -14.01
CA ALA A 188 2.10 -5.55 -14.49
C ALA A 188 2.47 -4.11 -14.93
N ASP A 189 1.97 -3.70 -16.09
CA ASP A 189 2.10 -2.32 -16.58
C ASP A 189 0.89 -1.48 -16.19
N VAL A 190 -0.26 -2.15 -16.05
CA VAL A 190 -1.57 -1.53 -15.84
C VAL A 190 -2.31 -2.30 -14.74
N LEU A 191 -2.99 -1.55 -13.87
CA LEU A 191 -4.00 -2.09 -12.96
C LEU A 191 -5.36 -1.47 -13.27
N ILE A 192 -6.37 -2.33 -13.42
CA ILE A 192 -7.79 -1.96 -13.46
C ILE A 192 -8.43 -2.44 -12.16
N CYS A 193 -9.11 -1.57 -11.44
CA CYS A 193 -9.75 -1.93 -10.16
C CYS A 193 -10.97 -1.04 -9.85
N GLY A 194 -11.73 -1.43 -8.84
CA GLY A 194 -12.74 -0.58 -8.23
C GLY A 194 -12.12 0.50 -7.35
N GLY A 195 -12.49 0.55 -6.07
CA GLY A 195 -11.94 1.50 -5.11
C GLY A 195 -10.52 1.14 -4.65
N ILE A 196 -9.68 2.17 -4.48
CA ILE A 196 -8.28 2.01 -4.08
C ILE A 196 -7.87 3.15 -3.13
N GLY A 197 -7.15 2.83 -2.06
CA GLY A 197 -6.65 3.80 -1.10
C GLY A 197 -5.45 4.58 -1.62
N GLY A 198 -5.25 5.83 -1.12
CA GLY A 198 -4.17 6.71 -1.53
C GLY A 198 -2.77 6.12 -1.37
N GLY A 199 -2.54 5.34 -0.29
CA GLY A 199 -1.28 4.63 -0.08
C GLY A 199 -0.95 3.64 -1.20
N ALA A 200 -1.95 2.86 -1.63
CA ALA A 200 -1.79 1.92 -2.72
C ALA A 200 -1.57 2.64 -4.07
N GLN A 201 -2.25 3.77 -4.32
CA GLN A 201 -2.03 4.57 -5.53
C GLN A 201 -0.58 5.07 -5.61
N MET A 202 -0.03 5.58 -4.49
CA MET A 202 1.38 6.01 -4.43
C MET A 202 2.35 4.84 -4.65
N ALA A 203 2.06 3.67 -4.07
CA ALA A 203 2.87 2.47 -4.27
C ALA A 203 2.88 2.01 -5.75
N LEU A 204 1.73 2.04 -6.42
CA LEU A 204 1.62 1.72 -7.84
C LEU A 204 2.40 2.72 -8.70
N SER A 205 2.25 4.02 -8.41
CA SER A 205 3.01 5.07 -9.10
C SER A 205 4.52 4.89 -8.92
N ALA A 206 4.98 4.58 -7.70
CA ALA A 206 6.39 4.29 -7.42
C ALA A 206 6.90 3.01 -8.12
N ALA A 207 6.01 2.05 -8.39
CA ALA A 207 6.31 0.85 -9.17
C ALA A 207 6.21 1.06 -10.69
N GLY A 208 5.76 2.24 -11.15
CA GLY A 208 5.56 2.55 -12.57
C GLY A 208 4.33 1.89 -13.18
N ILE A 209 3.37 1.45 -12.36
CA ILE A 209 2.13 0.80 -12.80
C ILE A 209 1.05 1.87 -13.01
N LYS A 210 0.45 1.88 -14.20
CA LYS A 210 -0.66 2.80 -14.52
C LYS A 210 -1.95 2.30 -13.89
N LEU A 211 -2.69 3.21 -13.23
CA LEU A 211 -3.93 2.90 -12.54
C LEU A 211 -5.15 3.36 -13.36
N TYR A 212 -6.14 2.47 -13.46
CA TYR A 212 -7.49 2.74 -13.95
C TYR A 212 -8.48 2.31 -12.85
N GLY A 213 -8.85 3.26 -12.01
CA GLY A 213 -9.69 3.00 -10.83
C GLY A 213 -11.16 3.37 -11.04
N GLY A 214 -12.01 2.93 -10.11
CA GLY A 214 -13.46 3.21 -10.17
C GLY A 214 -14.19 2.38 -11.23
N VAL A 215 -13.57 1.34 -11.75
CA VAL A 215 -14.16 0.44 -12.75
C VAL A 215 -14.96 -0.66 -12.05
N SER A 216 -16.09 -1.04 -12.62
CA SER A 216 -16.96 -2.11 -12.13
C SER A 216 -17.48 -2.95 -13.29
N GLY A 217 -18.03 -4.11 -12.99
CA GLY A 217 -18.60 -5.02 -13.97
C GLY A 217 -17.67 -6.19 -14.31
N ASP A 218 -17.87 -6.77 -15.48
CA ASP A 218 -17.12 -7.94 -15.94
C ASP A 218 -15.65 -7.60 -16.23
N ALA A 219 -14.75 -8.46 -15.79
CA ALA A 219 -13.31 -8.22 -15.91
C ALA A 219 -12.81 -8.33 -17.36
N ASP A 220 -13.38 -9.26 -18.14
CA ASP A 220 -12.98 -9.46 -19.55
C ASP A 220 -13.47 -8.29 -20.41
N GLU A 221 -14.73 -7.85 -20.21
CA GLU A 221 -15.31 -6.68 -20.90
C GLU A 221 -14.52 -5.40 -20.60
N ALA A 222 -14.11 -5.20 -19.35
CA ALA A 222 -13.31 -4.05 -18.97
C ALA A 222 -11.93 -4.02 -19.64
N VAL A 223 -11.27 -5.17 -19.76
CA VAL A 223 -9.99 -5.26 -20.47
C VAL A 223 -10.17 -5.04 -21.96
N GLU A 224 -11.24 -5.55 -22.58
CA GLU A 224 -11.56 -5.27 -23.98
C GLU A 224 -11.82 -3.78 -24.20
N ALA A 225 -12.61 -3.14 -23.31
CA ALA A 225 -12.83 -1.69 -23.36
C ALA A 225 -11.53 -0.89 -23.19
N PHE A 226 -10.66 -1.33 -22.28
CA PHE A 226 -9.33 -0.71 -22.10
C PHE A 226 -8.49 -0.80 -23.36
N VAL A 227 -8.40 -1.96 -23.98
CA VAL A 227 -7.63 -2.19 -25.22
C VAL A 227 -8.17 -1.35 -26.37
N ASN A 228 -9.49 -1.19 -26.45
CA ASN A 228 -10.16 -0.36 -27.45
C ASN A 228 -10.14 1.15 -27.14
N GLY A 229 -9.60 1.56 -25.97
CA GLY A 229 -9.56 2.96 -25.54
C GLY A 229 -10.90 3.54 -25.16
N THR A 230 -11.88 2.70 -24.82
CA THR A 230 -13.26 3.08 -24.44
C THR A 230 -13.60 2.81 -22.99
N LEU A 231 -12.60 2.40 -22.18
CA LEU A 231 -12.81 2.11 -20.76
C LEU A 231 -13.24 3.37 -20.01
N ASP A 232 -14.40 3.30 -19.37
CA ASP A 232 -14.86 4.31 -18.42
C ASP A 232 -14.21 4.06 -17.05
N TYR A 233 -13.48 5.07 -16.54
CA TYR A 233 -12.77 4.98 -15.28
C TYR A 233 -12.74 6.33 -14.56
N ASN A 234 -12.54 6.32 -13.26
CA ASN A 234 -12.41 7.54 -12.46
C ASN A 234 -10.94 7.78 -12.07
N PRO A 235 -10.28 8.83 -12.61
CA PRO A 235 -8.90 9.13 -12.25
C PRO A 235 -8.71 9.56 -10.78
N ASP A 236 -9.77 10.08 -10.14
CA ASP A 236 -9.77 10.56 -8.75
C ASP A 236 -10.41 9.56 -7.77
N VAL A 237 -10.42 8.28 -8.13
CA VAL A 237 -11.05 7.23 -7.32
C VAL A 237 -10.47 7.17 -5.90
N LYS A 238 -11.37 7.12 -4.91
CA LYS A 238 -11.03 6.86 -3.50
C LYS A 238 -11.82 5.66 -3.00
N CYS A 239 -11.28 4.96 -2.00
CA CYS A 239 -12.02 3.90 -1.33
C CYS A 239 -13.12 4.51 -0.46
N SER A 240 -14.40 4.18 -0.71
CA SER A 240 -15.56 4.73 0.00
C SER A 240 -15.72 4.27 1.46
N HIS A 241 -14.83 3.43 1.96
CA HIS A 241 -14.94 2.83 3.30
C HIS A 241 -14.44 3.71 4.46
N HIS A 242 -14.03 4.96 4.22
CA HIS A 242 -13.61 5.88 5.29
C HIS A 242 -14.65 6.96 5.63
N ASP A 243 -15.81 6.97 4.99
CA ASP A 243 -16.94 7.79 5.40
C ASP A 243 -17.85 6.99 6.36
N HIS A 244 -17.40 6.80 7.60
CA HIS A 244 -18.32 6.54 8.69
C HIS A 244 -19.05 7.85 8.99
N GLU A 245 -20.18 8.07 8.32
CA GLU A 245 -21.20 8.97 8.80
C GLU A 245 -21.60 8.52 10.22
N HIS A 246 -21.29 9.37 11.18
CA HIS A 246 -21.90 9.29 12.50
C HIS A 246 -23.38 9.57 12.31
N GLY A 247 -24.15 8.53 12.08
CA GLY A 247 -25.61 8.54 12.11
C GLY A 247 -26.09 8.92 13.49
N GLU A 248 -27.05 9.79 13.48
CA GLU A 248 -27.78 10.48 14.49
C GLU A 248 -28.12 9.68 15.76
N GLY A 249 -28.14 10.43 16.88
CA GLY A 249 -28.33 9.97 18.24
C GLY A 249 -29.63 9.20 18.48
N HIS A 250 -29.49 8.18 19.29
CA HIS A 250 -30.59 7.62 20.07
C HIS A 250 -30.65 8.34 21.41
N PRO A 251 -31.82 8.88 21.83
CA PRO A 251 -31.98 9.46 23.17
C PRO A 251 -31.98 8.32 24.20
N CYS A 252 -30.97 8.28 25.05
CA CYS A 252 -30.98 7.41 26.22
C CYS A 252 -32.05 7.90 27.21
N GLY A 253 -33.06 7.07 27.41
CA GLY A 253 -34.07 7.25 28.44
C GLY A 253 -33.46 7.20 29.85
N GLU A 254 -34.03 8.01 30.72
CA GLU A 254 -33.75 8.12 32.14
C GLU A 254 -33.89 6.77 32.85
N HIS A 255 -32.81 6.24 33.40
CA HIS A 255 -32.86 5.39 34.58
C HIS A 255 -31.65 5.70 35.49
N GLY A 256 -31.96 6.20 36.68
CA GLY A 256 -31.01 6.63 37.68
C GLY A 256 -30.08 5.52 38.17
N CYS A 257 -28.81 5.83 38.26
CA CYS A 257 -27.80 5.01 38.93
C CYS A 257 -27.62 5.53 40.33
N GLY A 258 -28.01 4.68 41.32
CA GLY A 258 -27.79 4.91 42.72
C GLY A 258 -26.31 4.89 43.11
N SER A 259 -25.97 5.78 43.97
CA SER A 259 -24.69 5.92 44.68
C SER A 259 -24.32 4.69 45.47
N HIS A 260 -23.13 4.13 45.27
CA HIS A 260 -22.44 3.33 46.27
C HIS A 260 -21.03 3.86 46.54
N SER A 261 -20.86 4.31 47.80
CA SER A 261 -19.60 4.70 48.39
C SER A 261 -18.65 3.49 48.50
N CYS A 262 -17.40 3.66 48.15
CA CYS A 262 -16.33 2.75 48.52
C CYS A 262 -15.70 3.17 49.83
N HIS A 263 -15.60 2.20 50.75
CA HIS A 263 -14.68 2.22 51.86
C HIS A 263 -13.38 1.54 51.45
#